data_26a65d5e04c668bbcaaaaf6073e31e7e
#
_entry.id   26a65d5e04c668bbcaaaaf6073e31e7e
#
_cell.length_a   1.000
_cell.length_b   1.000
_cell.length_c   1.000
_cell.angle_alpha   90.00
_cell.angle_beta   90.00
_cell.angle_gamma   90.00
#
_symmetry.space_group_name_H-M   'P 1'
#
loop_
_entity.id
_entity.type
_entity.pdbx_description
1 polymer ?
#
loop_
_entity_poly.entity_id
_entity_poly.type
_entity_poly.pdbx_seq_one_letter_code
_entity_poly.pdbx_strand_id
1 'polypeptide(L)'
;MIVVQEEKNLLKAGVFAELTLADYRELEQAISKKLKAQRKLNLLLDLRKMAGFTLDVVWEDIKFTRSHPHDFARIAVITDDQWIPWLSWLGTAFTDADTQTFTDADAAEAWARGR
;
A
#
# COMPACT_ATOMS: atom_id res chain seq x y z
N MET A 1 -0.66 14.25 -0.61
CA MET A 1 0.17 14.07 -1.83
C MET A 1 0.75 12.67 -1.88
N ILE A 2 0.70 12.04 -3.04
CA ILE A 2 1.23 10.69 -3.22
C ILE A 2 2.16 10.67 -4.45
N VAL A 3 3.24 9.89 -4.35
CA VAL A 3 4.15 9.64 -5.45
C VAL A 3 4.17 8.14 -5.72
N VAL A 4 3.82 7.74 -6.93
CA VAL A 4 3.74 6.33 -7.31
C VAL A 4 4.81 6.03 -8.33
N GLN A 5 5.59 4.96 -8.08
CA GLN A 5 6.66 4.51 -8.98
C GLN A 5 6.41 3.04 -9.34
N GLU A 6 6.37 2.74 -10.62
CA GLU A 6 6.25 1.38 -11.11
C GLU A 6 7.63 0.80 -11.40
N GLU A 7 7.93 -0.35 -10.82
CA GLU A 7 9.15 -1.11 -11.09
C GLU A 7 8.76 -2.52 -11.49
N LYS A 8 9.70 -3.27 -12.02
CA LYS A 8 9.41 -4.56 -12.65
C LYS A 8 8.63 -5.53 -11.76
N ASN A 9 9.04 -5.67 -10.50
CA ASN A 9 8.42 -6.60 -9.56
C ASN A 9 7.81 -5.91 -8.36
N LEU A 10 7.61 -4.59 -8.43
CA LEU A 10 7.22 -3.82 -7.26
C LEU A 10 6.51 -2.53 -7.66
N LEU A 11 5.41 -2.25 -7.03
CA LEU A 11 4.75 -0.94 -7.12
C LEU A 11 5.04 -0.20 -5.81
N LYS A 12 5.66 0.97 -5.90
CA LYS A 12 6.04 1.77 -4.74
C LYS A 12 5.17 3.01 -4.67
N ALA A 13 4.68 3.33 -3.48
CA ALA A 13 3.90 4.54 -3.25
C ALA A 13 4.37 5.21 -1.98
N GLY A 14 4.73 6.49 -2.08
CA GLY A 14 5.09 7.30 -0.93
C GLY A 14 4.03 8.35 -0.67
N VAL A 15 3.58 8.47 0.57
CA VAL A 15 2.57 9.45 0.96
C VAL A 15 3.22 10.59 1.73
N PHE A 16 2.89 11.82 1.35
CA PHE A 16 3.41 13.03 1.97
C PHE A 16 2.24 13.89 2.45
N ALA A 17 2.39 14.47 3.65
CA ALA A 17 1.36 15.27 4.29
C ALA A 17 0.07 14.45 4.45
N GLU A 18 -1.07 14.93 4.03
CA GLU A 18 -2.34 14.23 4.19
C GLU A 18 -2.62 13.33 3.00
N LEU A 19 -3.09 12.11 3.28
CA LEU A 19 -3.57 11.19 2.26
C LEU A 19 -5.05 11.48 2.01
N THR A 20 -5.35 12.00 0.83
CA THR A 20 -6.71 12.34 0.42
C THR A 20 -7.31 11.24 -0.45
N LEU A 21 -8.62 11.31 -0.67
CA LEU A 21 -9.29 10.37 -1.56
C LEU A 21 -8.74 10.46 -2.99
N ALA A 22 -8.42 11.67 -3.46
CA ALA A 22 -7.83 11.84 -4.78
C ALA A 22 -6.48 11.12 -4.88
N ASP A 23 -5.66 11.21 -3.83
CA ASP A 23 -4.38 10.50 -3.77
C ASP A 23 -4.60 8.98 -3.79
N TYR A 24 -5.55 8.50 -3.02
CA TYR A 24 -5.83 7.07 -2.95
C TYR A 24 -6.31 6.52 -4.29
N ARG A 25 -7.13 7.28 -5.00
CA ARG A 25 -7.60 6.89 -6.34
C ARG A 25 -6.47 6.83 -7.36
N GLU A 26 -5.47 7.70 -7.22
CA GLU A 26 -4.28 7.63 -8.06
C GLU A 26 -3.54 6.30 -7.83
N LEU A 27 -3.41 5.88 -6.57
CA LEU A 27 -2.83 4.58 -6.25
C LEU A 27 -3.67 3.42 -6.81
N GLU A 28 -4.99 3.48 -6.66
CA GLU A 28 -5.88 2.46 -7.20
C GLU A 28 -5.72 2.30 -8.71
N GLN A 29 -5.59 3.41 -9.43
CA GLN A 29 -5.40 3.38 -10.88
C GLN A 29 -4.08 2.71 -11.25
N ALA A 30 -3.01 3.03 -10.51
CA ALA A 30 -1.71 2.40 -10.75
C ALA A 30 -1.76 0.90 -10.47
N ILE A 31 -2.42 0.49 -9.42
CA ILE A 31 -2.60 -0.93 -9.08
C ILE A 31 -3.38 -1.63 -10.19
N SER A 32 -4.49 -1.07 -10.61
CA SER A 32 -5.34 -1.66 -11.64
C SER A 32 -4.60 -1.81 -12.96
N LYS A 33 -3.82 -0.80 -13.33
CA LYS A 33 -3.02 -0.85 -14.55
C LYS A 33 -1.98 -1.97 -14.49
N LYS A 34 -1.32 -2.13 -13.36
CA LYS A 34 -0.29 -3.15 -13.20
C LYS A 34 -0.88 -4.55 -13.15
N LEU A 35 -2.07 -4.71 -12.59
CA LEU A 35 -2.75 -6.01 -12.53
C LEU A 35 -3.18 -6.52 -13.91
N LYS A 36 -3.30 -5.64 -14.90
CA LYS A 36 -3.55 -6.06 -16.27
C LYS A 36 -2.37 -6.79 -16.89
N ALA A 37 -1.17 -6.54 -16.38
CA ALA A 37 0.07 -7.11 -16.90
C ALA A 37 0.56 -8.31 -16.09
N GLN A 38 0.09 -8.49 -14.85
CA GLN A 38 0.55 -9.59 -14.01
C GLN A 38 -0.54 -10.00 -13.01
N ARG A 39 -0.46 -11.24 -12.52
CA ARG A 39 -1.51 -11.84 -11.69
C ARG A 39 -1.54 -11.31 -10.26
N LYS A 40 -0.37 -11.15 -9.65
CA LYS A 40 -0.25 -10.66 -8.27
C LYS A 40 0.78 -9.56 -8.20
N LEU A 41 0.52 -8.61 -7.32
CA LEU A 41 1.39 -7.46 -7.11
C LEU A 41 2.14 -7.57 -5.80
N ASN A 42 3.36 -7.06 -5.81
CA ASN A 42 4.06 -6.67 -4.59
C ASN A 42 3.95 -5.17 -4.45
N LEU A 43 3.52 -4.72 -3.28
CA LEU A 43 3.26 -3.31 -3.01
C LEU A 43 4.14 -2.82 -1.86
N LEU A 44 4.71 -1.65 -2.01
CA LEU A 44 5.48 -0.97 -0.96
C LEU A 44 4.86 0.39 -0.69
N LEU A 45 4.40 0.59 0.53
CA LEU A 45 3.83 1.86 0.97
C LEU A 45 4.78 2.52 1.95
N ASP A 46 5.23 3.74 1.65
CA ASP A 46 6.07 4.52 2.54
C ASP A 46 5.22 5.60 3.19
N LEU A 47 4.93 5.43 4.46
CA LEU A 47 4.07 6.33 5.23
C LEU A 47 4.85 7.20 6.22
N ARG A 48 6.18 7.21 6.13
CA ARG A 48 7.01 7.96 7.09
C ARG A 48 6.77 9.47 7.05
N LYS A 49 6.34 9.99 5.90
CA LYS A 49 6.06 11.42 5.72
C LYS A 49 4.57 11.75 5.75
N MET A 50 3.73 10.76 6.02
CA MET A 50 2.29 10.97 6.11
C MET A 50 1.93 11.65 7.42
N ALA A 51 1.14 12.74 7.34
CA ALA A 51 0.69 13.47 8.51
C ALA A 51 -0.72 13.04 8.97
N GLY A 52 -1.50 12.46 8.07
CA GLY A 52 -2.85 12.03 8.35
C GLY A 52 -3.56 11.54 7.11
N PHE A 53 -4.84 11.27 7.24
CA PHE A 53 -5.68 10.82 6.13
C PHE A 53 -7.11 11.30 6.34
N THR A 54 -7.91 11.38 5.25
CA THR A 54 -9.32 11.75 5.34
C THR A 54 -10.17 10.51 5.59
N LEU A 55 -11.35 10.70 6.19
CA LEU A 55 -12.23 9.56 6.52
C LEU A 55 -12.72 8.81 5.30
N ASP A 56 -12.92 9.50 4.18
CA ASP A 56 -13.36 8.85 2.95
C ASP A 56 -12.29 7.89 2.38
N VAL A 57 -11.01 8.11 2.68
CA VAL A 57 -9.94 7.18 2.33
C VAL A 57 -10.13 5.83 3.04
N VAL A 58 -10.56 5.86 4.30
CA VAL A 58 -10.80 4.63 5.06
C VAL A 58 -11.85 3.77 4.37
N TRP A 59 -12.97 4.38 3.97
CA TRP A 59 -14.02 3.65 3.27
C TRP A 59 -13.56 3.12 1.92
N GLU A 60 -12.82 3.95 1.18
CA GLU A 60 -12.31 3.53 -0.13
C GLU A 60 -11.34 2.36 0.00
N ASP A 61 -10.46 2.39 1.01
CA ASP A 61 -9.52 1.31 1.25
C ASP A 61 -10.23 -0.01 1.56
N ILE A 62 -11.27 0.04 2.38
CA ILE A 62 -12.05 -1.14 2.70
C ILE A 62 -12.70 -1.72 1.43
N LYS A 63 -13.31 -0.86 0.62
CA LYS A 63 -13.96 -1.31 -0.62
C LYS A 63 -12.96 -1.89 -1.60
N PHE A 64 -11.83 -1.22 -1.77
CA PHE A 64 -10.79 -1.66 -2.69
C PHE A 64 -10.20 -3.01 -2.25
N THR A 65 -9.88 -3.15 -0.97
CA THR A 65 -9.30 -4.39 -0.45
C THR A 65 -10.26 -5.56 -0.60
N ARG A 66 -11.55 -5.33 -0.37
CA ARG A 66 -12.58 -6.36 -0.56
C ARG A 66 -12.71 -6.78 -2.02
N SER A 67 -12.48 -5.85 -2.95
CA SER A 67 -12.55 -6.14 -4.38
C SER A 67 -11.32 -6.87 -4.90
N HIS A 68 -10.22 -6.85 -4.14
CA HIS A 68 -8.93 -7.41 -4.56
C HIS A 68 -8.33 -8.33 -3.50
N PRO A 69 -9.10 -9.34 -2.98
CA PRO A 69 -8.62 -10.14 -1.86
C PRO A 69 -7.45 -11.05 -2.19
N HIS A 70 -7.23 -11.36 -3.46
CA HIS A 70 -6.21 -12.32 -3.91
C HIS A 70 -5.21 -11.71 -4.90
N ASP A 71 -5.20 -10.39 -5.04
CA ASP A 71 -4.41 -9.73 -6.09
C ASP A 71 -3.03 -9.27 -5.62
N PHE A 72 -2.73 -9.39 -4.33
CA PHE A 72 -1.45 -8.98 -3.77
C PHE A 72 -0.70 -10.18 -3.21
N ALA A 73 0.59 -10.28 -3.54
CA ALA A 73 1.45 -11.30 -2.96
C ALA A 73 2.04 -10.81 -1.64
N ARG A 74 2.65 -9.62 -1.65
CA ARG A 74 3.25 -9.01 -0.48
C ARG A 74 2.94 -7.54 -0.43
N ILE A 75 2.65 -7.05 0.78
CA ILE A 75 2.44 -5.62 1.03
C ILE A 75 3.42 -5.23 2.13
N ALA A 76 4.42 -4.43 1.79
CA ALA A 76 5.39 -3.89 2.75
C ALA A 76 4.98 -2.46 3.08
N VAL A 77 4.95 -2.13 4.36
CA VAL A 77 4.63 -0.77 4.81
C VAL A 77 5.77 -0.23 5.63
N ILE A 78 6.34 0.89 5.23
CA ILE A 78 7.36 1.60 5.99
C ILE A 78 6.65 2.66 6.81
N THR A 79 6.68 2.53 8.12
CA THR A 79 5.95 3.43 9.00
C THR A 79 6.60 3.49 10.37
N ASP A 80 6.25 4.51 11.15
CA ASP A 80 6.51 4.52 12.58
C ASP A 80 5.32 3.86 13.29
N ASP A 81 5.37 3.81 14.62
CA ASP A 81 4.35 3.11 15.41
C ASP A 81 2.98 3.75 15.36
N GLN A 82 2.90 5.00 14.91
CA GLN A 82 1.66 5.78 14.92
C GLN A 82 0.56 5.15 14.06
N TRP A 83 0.93 4.57 12.91
CA TRP A 83 -0.04 4.07 11.94
C TRP A 83 -0.26 2.55 12.02
N ILE A 84 0.51 1.83 12.83
CA ILE A 84 0.44 0.37 12.90
C ILE A 84 -0.96 -0.15 13.27
N PRO A 85 -1.66 0.39 14.28
CA PRO A 85 -3.00 -0.11 14.60
C PRO A 85 -3.99 0.04 13.44
N TRP A 86 -3.92 1.16 12.72
CA TRP A 86 -4.79 1.41 11.57
C TRP A 86 -4.50 0.42 10.44
N LEU A 87 -3.23 0.21 10.12
CA LEU A 87 -2.82 -0.70 9.05
C LEU A 87 -3.20 -2.15 9.37
N SER A 88 -3.02 -2.57 10.61
CA SER A 88 -3.38 -3.91 11.03
C SER A 88 -4.87 -4.16 10.90
N TRP A 89 -5.67 -3.14 11.18
CA TRP A 89 -7.12 -3.28 11.11
C TRP A 89 -7.63 -3.30 9.67
N LEU A 90 -7.11 -2.42 8.81
CA LEU A 90 -7.60 -2.26 7.44
C LEU A 90 -6.98 -3.27 6.46
N GLY A 91 -5.66 -3.38 6.46
CA GLY A 91 -4.95 -4.13 5.43
C GLY A 91 -5.11 -5.63 5.54
N THR A 92 -4.88 -6.18 6.73
CA THR A 92 -4.81 -7.63 6.91
C THR A 92 -6.15 -8.31 7.03
N ALA A 93 -7.22 -7.56 7.33
CA ALA A 93 -8.54 -8.15 7.54
C ALA A 93 -9.22 -8.60 6.25
N PHE A 94 -8.83 -8.03 5.10
CA PHE A 94 -9.56 -8.21 3.85
C PHE A 94 -8.72 -8.73 2.68
N THR A 95 -7.46 -9.07 2.92
CA THR A 95 -6.59 -9.59 1.87
C THR A 95 -5.81 -10.80 2.37
N ASP A 96 -5.48 -11.73 1.47
CA ASP A 96 -4.64 -12.88 1.79
C ASP A 96 -3.15 -12.60 1.58
N ALA A 97 -2.78 -11.37 1.25
CA ALA A 97 -1.39 -11.00 1.05
C ALA A 97 -0.59 -11.08 2.35
N ASP A 98 0.69 -11.43 2.22
CA ASP A 98 1.63 -11.29 3.33
C ASP A 98 1.88 -9.79 3.54
N THR A 99 1.52 -9.28 4.71
CA THR A 99 1.68 -7.87 5.05
C THR A 99 2.66 -7.73 6.20
N GLN A 100 3.64 -6.85 6.04
CA GLN A 100 4.65 -6.63 7.08
C GLN A 100 5.03 -5.16 7.17
N THR A 101 5.26 -4.68 8.39
CA THR A 101 5.68 -3.31 8.63
C THR A 101 7.18 -3.24 8.86
N PHE A 102 7.77 -2.13 8.45
CA PHE A 102 9.21 -1.89 8.52
C PHE A 102 9.47 -0.45 8.97
N THR A 103 10.64 -0.23 9.55
CA THR A 103 11.16 1.10 9.81
C THR A 103 12.26 1.48 8.83
N ASP A 104 12.85 0.48 8.14
CA ASP A 104 13.95 0.67 7.20
C ASP A 104 13.46 0.43 5.77
N ALA A 105 13.69 1.41 4.90
CA ALA A 105 13.26 1.35 3.50
C ALA A 105 13.94 0.22 2.73
N ASP A 106 15.23 0.00 2.96
CA ASP A 106 15.98 -1.02 2.22
C ASP A 106 15.50 -2.42 2.58
N ALA A 107 15.25 -2.66 3.87
CA ALA A 107 14.72 -3.94 4.32
C ALA A 107 13.32 -4.19 3.77
N ALA A 108 12.47 -3.16 3.75
CA ALA A 108 11.12 -3.26 3.23
C ALA A 108 11.13 -3.60 1.74
N GLU A 109 11.97 -2.91 0.97
CA GLU A 109 12.06 -3.15 -0.47
C GLU A 109 12.57 -4.55 -0.78
N ALA A 110 13.60 -4.99 -0.07
CA ALA A 110 14.15 -6.34 -0.27
C ALA A 110 13.10 -7.41 0.01
N TRP A 111 12.37 -7.27 1.10
CA TRP A 111 11.32 -8.21 1.45
C TRP A 111 10.18 -8.19 0.42
N ALA A 112 9.76 -7.00 -0.01
CA ALA A 112 8.66 -6.85 -0.95
C ALA A 112 9.00 -7.45 -2.32
N ARG A 113 10.27 -7.43 -2.71
CA ARG A 113 10.71 -8.03 -3.96
C ARG A 113 10.88 -9.54 -3.87
N GLY A 114 10.72 -10.13 -2.68
CA GLY A 114 10.86 -11.56 -2.49
C GLY A 114 12.28 -12.02 -2.29
N ARG A 115 13.14 -11.14 -1.83
CA ARG A 115 14.56 -11.47 -1.60
C ARG A 115 14.82 -11.86 -0.17
#